data_04feae816371e19a0de372f690a1d89e
#
_entry.id   04feae816371e19a0de372f690a1d89e
#
_cell.length_a   1.000
_cell.length_b   1.000
_cell.length_c   1.000
_cell.angle_alpha   90.00
_cell.angle_beta   90.00
_cell.angle_gamma   90.00
#
_symmetry.space_group_name_H-M   'P 1'
#
loop_
_entity.id
_entity.type
_entity.pdbx_description
1 polymer ?
#
loop_
_entity_poly.entity_id
_entity_poly.type
_entity_poly.pdbx_seq_one_letter_code
_entity_poly.pdbx_strand_id
1 'polypeptide(L)'
;LECQQHIGEDTVRAISMDSTDGLSRGNEVLATGSPILMPIGEEIKGRLFNVVGDAIDGIGKVNKEGGYPIHREAPKFEDLSTSSEVLFTGIKVIDLVEPYSKGGKIGLFGGAGVGKTVLIMELINNIAKGHDGISVFAGVGERTREGNDLLREMIESGVIKYGKEFEEDMEKGGWDLTKVDSKEMINSQATLVFGQMNESPGARARVALSGLTLAEYSVSYTHLRAHETVLD
;
A
#
# COMPACT_ATOMS: atom_id res chain seq x y z
N LEU A 1 -11.16 8.06 14.09
CA LEU A 1 -12.53 7.60 13.86
C LEU A 1 -12.99 8.02 12.47
N GLU A 2 -13.72 7.16 11.78
CA GLU A 2 -14.38 7.47 10.51
C GLU A 2 -15.90 7.43 10.69
N CYS A 3 -16.59 8.51 10.30
CA CYS A 3 -18.05 8.56 10.34
C CYS A 3 -18.64 7.61 9.29
N GLN A 4 -19.54 6.71 9.71
CA GLN A 4 -20.16 5.71 8.83
C GLN A 4 -21.62 6.02 8.53
N GLN A 5 -22.33 6.62 9.49
CA GLN A 5 -23.76 6.82 9.38
C GLN A 5 -24.23 7.97 10.27
N HIS A 6 -25.12 8.80 9.76
CA HIS A 6 -25.93 9.70 10.55
C HIS A 6 -27.13 8.91 11.14
N ILE A 7 -27.31 8.96 12.46
CA ILE A 7 -28.41 8.25 13.14
C ILE A 7 -29.54 9.21 13.49
N GLY A 8 -29.26 10.50 13.56
CA GLY A 8 -30.18 11.56 13.88
C GLY A 8 -29.60 12.92 13.53
N GLU A 9 -30.24 14.00 13.99
CA GLU A 9 -29.77 15.36 13.69
C GLU A 9 -28.39 15.65 14.30
N ASP A 10 -28.14 15.15 15.52
CA ASP A 10 -26.93 15.43 16.30
C ASP A 10 -26.10 14.19 16.63
N THR A 11 -26.37 13.06 15.98
CA THR A 11 -25.72 11.81 16.33
C THR A 11 -25.19 11.09 15.11
N VAL A 12 -23.93 10.66 15.18
CA VAL A 12 -23.27 9.86 14.14
C VAL A 12 -22.75 8.55 14.72
N ARG A 13 -22.74 7.53 13.89
CA ARG A 13 -22.02 6.27 14.16
C ARG A 13 -20.68 6.34 13.46
N ALA A 14 -19.61 6.09 14.22
CA ALA A 14 -18.25 6.08 13.69
C ALA A 14 -17.56 4.74 13.98
N ILE A 15 -16.61 4.38 13.11
CA ILE A 15 -15.74 3.22 13.28
C ILE A 15 -14.36 3.70 13.68
N SER A 16 -13.75 3.02 14.66
CA SER A 16 -12.38 3.31 15.07
C SER A 16 -11.38 2.76 14.04
N MET A 17 -10.38 3.59 13.71
CA MET A 17 -9.23 3.22 12.89
C MET A 17 -8.00 2.88 13.73
N ASP A 18 -8.12 2.98 15.05
CA ASP A 18 -7.06 2.69 16.02
C ASP A 18 -7.67 2.02 17.25
N SER A 19 -6.83 1.72 18.27
CA SER A 19 -7.32 1.16 19.52
C SER A 19 -8.43 2.01 20.13
N THR A 20 -9.40 1.35 20.75
CA THR A 20 -10.47 1.97 21.53
C THR A 20 -10.18 1.97 23.01
N ASP A 21 -9.00 1.50 23.44
CA ASP A 21 -8.61 1.44 24.83
C ASP A 21 -8.58 2.84 25.45
N GLY A 22 -9.22 2.97 26.60
CA GLY A 22 -9.33 4.25 27.30
C GLY A 22 -10.45 5.18 26.83
N LEU A 23 -11.21 4.82 25.80
CA LEU A 23 -12.40 5.59 25.41
C LEU A 23 -13.54 5.34 26.39
N SER A 24 -14.13 6.42 26.87
CA SER A 24 -15.27 6.42 27.79
C SER A 24 -16.36 7.39 27.36
N ARG A 25 -17.56 7.22 27.94
CA ARG A 25 -18.64 8.19 27.72
C ARG A 25 -18.24 9.58 28.21
N GLY A 26 -18.53 10.59 27.41
CA GLY A 26 -18.23 11.99 27.73
C GLY A 26 -16.87 12.45 27.24
N ASN A 27 -16.08 11.60 26.56
CA ASN A 27 -14.88 12.07 25.90
C ASN A 27 -15.25 13.06 24.77
N GLU A 28 -14.48 14.13 24.68
CA GLU A 28 -14.64 15.10 23.59
C GLU A 28 -14.21 14.48 22.26
N VAL A 29 -14.94 14.81 21.21
CA VAL A 29 -14.64 14.37 19.82
C VAL A 29 -14.55 15.61 18.94
N LEU A 30 -13.42 15.75 18.25
CA LEU A 30 -13.19 16.83 17.30
C LEU A 30 -13.50 16.37 15.87
N ALA A 31 -14.40 17.06 15.19
CA ALA A 31 -14.62 16.86 13.76
C ALA A 31 -13.49 17.52 12.96
N THR A 32 -12.78 16.74 12.17
CA THR A 32 -11.66 17.23 11.35
C THR A 32 -12.11 17.96 10.08
N GLY A 33 -13.38 17.79 9.69
CA GLY A 33 -13.95 18.39 8.48
C GLY A 33 -13.42 17.79 7.17
N SER A 34 -12.60 16.74 7.24
CA SER A 34 -12.03 16.07 6.07
C SER A 34 -12.11 14.54 6.21
N PRO A 35 -12.23 13.81 5.09
CA PRO A 35 -12.10 12.35 5.09
C PRO A 35 -10.67 11.92 5.43
N ILE A 36 -10.44 10.60 5.49
CA ILE A 36 -9.09 10.05 5.57
C ILE A 36 -8.36 10.37 4.26
N LEU A 37 -7.20 11.02 4.37
CA LEU A 37 -6.38 11.44 3.22
C LEU A 37 -5.10 10.60 3.20
N MET A 38 -4.77 10.07 2.01
CA MET A 38 -3.47 9.47 1.73
C MET A 38 -2.50 10.53 1.19
N PRO A 39 -1.25 10.54 1.64
CA PRO A 39 -0.24 11.44 1.09
C PRO A 39 0.01 11.13 -0.39
N ILE A 40 0.43 12.12 -1.14
CA ILE A 40 0.79 12.02 -2.56
C ILE A 40 2.16 12.67 -2.77
N GLY A 41 2.79 12.39 -3.88
CA GLY A 41 4.10 12.94 -4.24
C GLY A 41 5.18 11.87 -4.31
N GLU A 42 6.40 12.30 -4.61
CA GLU A 42 7.58 11.41 -4.69
C GLU A 42 7.96 10.84 -3.31
N GLU A 43 7.58 11.52 -2.24
CA GLU A 43 7.90 11.16 -0.86
C GLU A 43 7.20 9.88 -0.37
N ILE A 44 6.24 9.35 -1.13
CA ILE A 44 5.57 8.10 -0.78
C ILE A 44 6.37 6.85 -1.18
N LYS A 45 7.30 7.00 -2.12
CA LYS A 45 8.10 5.89 -2.64
C LYS A 45 9.01 5.30 -1.56
N GLY A 46 9.05 4.00 -1.48
CA GLY A 46 9.84 3.28 -0.49
C GLY A 46 9.30 3.36 0.96
N ARG A 47 8.14 3.96 1.17
CA ARG A 47 7.56 4.19 2.49
C ARG A 47 6.51 3.13 2.85
N LEU A 48 6.33 2.98 4.15
CA LEU A 48 5.30 2.13 4.75
C LEU A 48 4.27 3.00 5.48
N PHE A 49 3.01 2.86 5.10
CA PHE A 49 1.90 3.63 5.66
C PHE A 49 0.91 2.76 6.43
N ASN A 50 0.21 3.39 7.37
CA ASN A 50 -0.99 2.83 7.96
C ASN A 50 -2.24 3.24 7.15
N VAL A 51 -3.41 2.78 7.59
CA VAL A 51 -4.69 3.04 6.93
C VAL A 51 -5.05 4.52 6.83
N VAL A 52 -4.62 5.34 7.78
CA VAL A 52 -4.92 6.79 7.83
C VAL A 52 -3.86 7.63 7.13
N GLY A 53 -2.89 7.00 6.45
CA GLY A 53 -1.84 7.66 5.69
C GLY A 53 -0.68 8.21 6.53
N ASP A 54 -0.50 7.75 7.77
CA ASP A 54 0.69 8.05 8.54
C ASP A 54 1.80 7.06 8.17
N ALA A 55 3.01 7.57 7.98
CA ALA A 55 4.17 6.73 7.79
C ALA A 55 4.54 6.03 9.11
N ILE A 56 4.68 4.70 9.07
CA ILE A 56 4.95 3.85 10.23
C ILE A 56 6.32 3.14 10.16
N ASP A 57 7.12 3.48 9.18
CA ASP A 57 8.48 2.96 8.97
C ASP A 57 9.54 3.57 9.91
N GLY A 58 9.21 4.58 10.69
CA GLY A 58 10.12 5.24 11.62
C GLY A 58 11.09 6.26 10.99
N ILE A 59 11.04 6.48 9.68
CA ILE A 59 11.96 7.40 8.97
C ILE A 59 11.54 8.87 9.11
N GLY A 60 10.28 9.13 9.46
CA GLY A 60 9.76 10.48 9.65
C GLY A 60 8.36 10.66 9.05
N LYS A 61 7.77 11.81 9.31
CA LYS A 61 6.42 12.12 8.82
C LYS A 61 6.45 12.53 7.35
N VAL A 62 5.43 12.11 6.61
CA VAL A 62 5.16 12.57 5.24
C VAL A 62 4.05 13.62 5.29
N ASN A 63 4.18 14.67 4.48
CA ASN A 63 3.15 15.70 4.41
C ASN A 63 1.89 15.15 3.72
N LYS A 64 0.72 15.45 4.29
CA LYS A 64 -0.58 15.06 3.74
C LYS A 64 -1.33 16.22 3.09
N GLU A 65 -0.74 17.40 3.01
CA GLU A 65 -1.36 18.54 2.32
C GLU A 65 -1.57 18.22 0.85
N GLY A 66 -2.78 18.45 0.37
CA GLY A 66 -3.16 18.09 -0.99
C GLY A 66 -3.39 16.59 -1.22
N GLY A 67 -3.34 15.78 -0.16
CA GLY A 67 -3.56 14.33 -0.22
C GLY A 67 -4.90 13.93 -0.81
N TYR A 68 -4.98 12.71 -1.29
CA TYR A 68 -6.19 12.17 -1.91
C TYR A 68 -7.07 11.44 -0.88
N PRO A 69 -8.40 11.68 -0.91
CA PRO A 69 -9.33 10.95 -0.05
C PRO A 69 -9.41 9.48 -0.46
N ILE A 70 -9.51 8.58 0.54
CA ILE A 70 -9.64 7.13 0.28
C ILE A 70 -11.00 6.75 -0.33
N HIS A 71 -12.02 7.59 -0.13
CA HIS A 71 -13.33 7.43 -0.76
C HIS A 71 -13.40 8.32 -1.99
N ARG A 72 -13.25 7.71 -3.15
CA ARG A 72 -13.31 8.35 -4.46
C ARG A 72 -14.28 7.63 -5.36
N GLU A 73 -14.84 8.37 -6.30
CA GLU A 73 -15.65 7.79 -7.36
C GLU A 73 -14.76 6.97 -8.32
N ALA A 74 -15.30 5.86 -8.81
CA ALA A 74 -14.61 5.07 -9.83
C ALA A 74 -14.44 5.88 -11.13
N PRO A 75 -13.39 5.61 -11.92
CA PRO A 75 -13.24 6.21 -13.24
C PRO A 75 -14.47 5.96 -14.10
N LYS A 76 -14.84 6.92 -14.93
CA LYS A 76 -15.95 6.77 -15.86
C LYS A 76 -15.60 5.75 -16.94
N PHE A 77 -16.63 5.09 -17.47
CA PHE A 77 -16.46 4.09 -18.53
C PHE A 77 -15.71 4.62 -19.76
N GLU A 78 -15.92 5.88 -20.10
CA GLU A 78 -15.24 6.57 -21.22
C GLU A 78 -13.73 6.76 -21.02
N ASP A 79 -13.26 6.72 -19.75
CA ASP A 79 -11.85 6.86 -19.39
C ASP A 79 -11.10 5.51 -19.37
N LEU A 80 -11.83 4.41 -19.51
CA LEU A 80 -11.25 3.07 -19.48
C LEU A 80 -10.63 2.71 -20.83
N SER A 81 -9.40 2.16 -20.80
CA SER A 81 -8.77 1.59 -21.97
C SER A 81 -9.47 0.28 -22.37
N THR A 82 -9.82 0.14 -23.66
CA THR A 82 -10.39 -1.09 -24.21
C THR A 82 -9.33 -2.00 -24.86
N SER A 83 -8.06 -1.59 -24.88
CA SER A 83 -6.98 -2.41 -25.44
C SER A 83 -6.64 -3.56 -24.49
N SER A 84 -6.61 -4.78 -25.03
CA SER A 84 -6.15 -5.96 -24.29
C SER A 84 -4.69 -6.21 -24.64
N GLU A 85 -3.80 -5.91 -23.70
CA GLU A 85 -2.37 -6.17 -23.82
C GLU A 85 -1.94 -7.20 -22.77
N VAL A 86 -0.99 -8.05 -23.12
CA VAL A 86 -0.43 -9.03 -22.18
C VAL A 86 0.63 -8.35 -21.30
N LEU A 87 0.52 -8.56 -19.99
CA LEU A 87 1.54 -8.21 -19.03
C LEU A 87 2.52 -9.38 -18.87
N PHE A 88 3.73 -9.22 -19.35
CA PHE A 88 4.79 -10.24 -19.16
C PHE A 88 5.33 -10.15 -17.74
N THR A 89 5.09 -11.19 -16.96
CA THR A 89 5.46 -11.26 -15.56
C THR A 89 6.90 -11.75 -15.34
N GLY A 90 7.52 -12.35 -16.35
CA GLY A 90 8.81 -13.03 -16.25
C GLY A 90 8.72 -14.41 -15.58
N ILE A 91 7.55 -14.82 -15.12
CA ILE A 91 7.31 -16.14 -14.53
C ILE A 91 6.77 -17.05 -15.62
N LYS A 92 7.60 -17.97 -16.10
CA LYS A 92 7.33 -18.81 -17.28
C LYS A 92 5.98 -19.51 -17.26
N VAL A 93 5.58 -20.04 -16.10
CA VAL A 93 4.31 -20.76 -15.98
C VAL A 93 3.11 -19.83 -16.14
N ILE A 94 3.20 -18.61 -15.63
CA ILE A 94 2.14 -17.61 -15.77
C ILE A 94 2.09 -17.14 -17.23
N ASP A 95 3.22 -16.68 -17.77
CA ASP A 95 3.28 -16.10 -19.10
C ASP A 95 2.91 -17.08 -20.22
N LEU A 96 3.10 -18.39 -19.99
CA LEU A 96 2.81 -19.43 -20.98
C LEU A 96 1.41 -20.04 -20.83
N VAL A 97 0.95 -20.26 -19.59
CA VAL A 97 -0.25 -21.08 -19.33
C VAL A 97 -1.47 -20.20 -19.05
N GLU A 98 -1.30 -19.11 -18.31
CA GLU A 98 -2.35 -18.19 -17.89
C GLU A 98 -1.82 -16.74 -17.91
N PRO A 99 -1.54 -16.18 -19.09
CA PRO A 99 -0.94 -14.86 -19.21
C PRO A 99 -1.86 -13.78 -18.64
N TYR A 100 -1.27 -12.86 -17.88
CA TYR A 100 -1.97 -11.74 -17.29
C TYR A 100 -2.24 -10.64 -18.33
N SER A 101 -3.40 -10.03 -18.28
CA SER A 101 -3.70 -8.85 -19.08
C SER A 101 -3.40 -7.57 -18.29
N LYS A 102 -2.82 -6.56 -18.94
CA LYS A 102 -2.69 -5.23 -18.35
C LYS A 102 -4.06 -4.67 -17.98
N GLY A 103 -4.18 -4.11 -16.77
CA GLY A 103 -5.45 -3.63 -16.23
C GLY A 103 -6.41 -4.76 -15.82
N GLY A 104 -5.96 -6.01 -15.82
CA GLY A 104 -6.72 -7.16 -15.37
C GLY A 104 -6.76 -7.28 -13.85
N LYS A 105 -7.76 -8.01 -13.34
CA LYS A 105 -7.86 -8.39 -11.93
C LYS A 105 -7.54 -9.87 -11.83
N ILE A 106 -6.53 -10.21 -11.04
CA ILE A 106 -5.99 -11.57 -10.93
C ILE A 106 -6.09 -12.03 -9.49
N GLY A 107 -6.60 -13.24 -9.29
CA GLY A 107 -6.72 -13.84 -7.97
C GLY A 107 -5.76 -15.02 -7.82
N LEU A 108 -4.90 -14.98 -6.78
CA LEU A 108 -4.04 -16.08 -6.39
C LEU A 108 -4.64 -16.82 -5.20
N PHE A 109 -5.20 -17.99 -5.43
CA PHE A 109 -5.86 -18.78 -4.40
C PHE A 109 -4.98 -19.95 -3.95
N GLY A 110 -4.95 -20.19 -2.64
CA GLY A 110 -4.21 -21.31 -2.07
C GLY A 110 -4.27 -21.34 -0.55
N GLY A 111 -3.99 -22.47 0.04
CA GLY A 111 -3.87 -22.63 1.49
C GLY A 111 -2.64 -21.91 2.07
N ALA A 112 -2.47 -21.98 3.39
CA ALA A 112 -1.28 -21.45 4.04
C ALA A 112 0.00 -22.19 3.59
N GLY A 113 1.11 -21.49 3.42
CA GLY A 113 2.41 -22.08 3.13
C GLY A 113 2.62 -22.58 1.68
N VAL A 114 1.74 -22.23 0.74
CA VAL A 114 1.85 -22.67 -0.67
C VAL A 114 2.64 -21.70 -1.56
N GLY A 115 3.26 -20.67 -0.98
CA GLY A 115 4.14 -19.75 -1.71
C GLY A 115 3.46 -18.55 -2.37
N LYS A 116 2.22 -18.20 -1.98
CA LYS A 116 1.54 -17.00 -2.53
C LYS A 116 2.37 -15.73 -2.36
N THR A 117 2.86 -15.47 -1.15
CA THR A 117 3.68 -14.29 -0.84
C THR A 117 4.96 -14.25 -1.68
N VAL A 118 5.63 -15.40 -1.85
CA VAL A 118 6.83 -15.52 -2.71
C VAL A 118 6.50 -15.15 -4.15
N LEU A 119 5.37 -15.61 -4.66
CA LEU A 119 4.91 -15.28 -6.01
C LEU A 119 4.62 -13.80 -6.18
N ILE A 120 3.95 -13.17 -5.20
CA ILE A 120 3.66 -11.73 -5.19
C ILE A 120 4.97 -10.94 -5.17
N MET A 121 5.94 -11.33 -4.34
CA MET A 121 7.25 -10.70 -4.28
C MET A 121 7.98 -10.76 -5.61
N GLU A 122 7.97 -11.92 -6.26
CA GLU A 122 8.60 -12.09 -7.56
C GLU A 122 7.90 -11.24 -8.65
N LEU A 123 6.57 -11.15 -8.62
CA LEU A 123 5.81 -10.26 -9.51
C LEU A 123 6.21 -8.80 -9.31
N ILE A 124 6.24 -8.31 -8.07
CA ILE A 124 6.65 -6.94 -7.75
C ILE A 124 8.06 -6.66 -8.24
N ASN A 125 9.00 -7.57 -7.95
CA ASN A 125 10.40 -7.44 -8.36
C ASN A 125 10.56 -7.41 -9.88
N ASN A 126 9.84 -8.27 -10.60
CA ASN A 126 9.91 -8.34 -12.06
C ASN A 126 9.24 -7.14 -12.73
N ILE A 127 8.13 -6.63 -12.19
CA ILE A 127 7.48 -5.41 -12.68
C ILE A 127 8.40 -4.21 -12.45
N ALA A 128 9.01 -4.09 -11.27
CA ALA A 128 9.96 -3.03 -10.97
C ALA A 128 11.16 -3.04 -11.94
N LYS A 129 11.77 -4.18 -12.17
CA LYS A 129 12.98 -4.31 -13.03
C LYS A 129 12.71 -4.32 -14.53
N GLY A 130 11.58 -4.88 -14.93
CA GLY A 130 11.28 -5.08 -16.37
C GLY A 130 10.44 -3.98 -17.00
N HIS A 131 9.65 -3.25 -16.22
CA HIS A 131 8.68 -2.29 -16.73
C HIS A 131 8.81 -0.88 -16.15
N ASP A 132 9.82 -0.61 -15.32
CA ASP A 132 9.96 0.64 -14.55
C ASP A 132 8.67 1.01 -13.78
N GLY A 133 7.88 0.00 -13.43
CA GLY A 133 6.58 0.17 -12.78
C GLY A 133 6.73 0.49 -11.30
N ILE A 134 5.73 1.18 -10.75
CA ILE A 134 5.59 1.38 -9.31
C ILE A 134 4.56 0.38 -8.81
N SER A 135 4.92 -0.37 -7.78
CA SER A 135 4.03 -1.33 -7.13
C SER A 135 3.49 -0.76 -5.82
N VAL A 136 2.22 -0.96 -5.57
CA VAL A 136 1.62 -0.63 -4.27
C VAL A 136 1.11 -1.93 -3.64
N PHE A 137 1.65 -2.27 -2.49
CA PHE A 137 1.21 -3.45 -1.74
C PHE A 137 0.30 -3.03 -0.57
N ALA A 138 -0.90 -3.57 -0.53
CA ALA A 138 -1.85 -3.37 0.56
C ALA A 138 -2.04 -4.67 1.34
N GLY A 139 -1.42 -4.76 2.53
CA GLY A 139 -1.53 -5.91 3.42
C GLY A 139 -2.81 -5.87 4.25
N VAL A 140 -3.80 -6.68 3.90
CA VAL A 140 -5.10 -6.74 4.55
C VAL A 140 -5.16 -7.91 5.51
N GLY A 141 -5.01 -7.67 6.82
CA GLY A 141 -5.06 -8.72 7.83
C GLY A 141 -3.82 -9.64 7.83
N GLU A 142 -2.72 -9.19 7.26
CA GLU A 142 -1.44 -9.88 7.27
C GLU A 142 -0.90 -10.06 8.69
N ARG A 143 -0.09 -11.10 8.88
CA ARG A 143 0.66 -11.27 10.13
C ARG A 143 1.77 -10.24 10.19
N THR A 144 1.96 -9.60 11.36
CA THR A 144 2.99 -8.59 11.58
C THR A 144 4.39 -9.07 11.16
N ARG A 145 4.71 -10.33 11.44
CA ARG A 145 5.97 -10.93 11.04
C ARG A 145 6.12 -11.00 9.51
N GLU A 146 5.08 -11.47 8.80
CA GLU A 146 5.11 -11.59 7.34
C GLU A 146 5.25 -10.22 6.68
N GLY A 147 4.60 -9.18 7.23
CA GLY A 147 4.78 -7.80 6.75
C GLY A 147 6.19 -7.25 6.96
N ASN A 148 6.83 -7.56 8.09
CA ASN A 148 8.21 -7.16 8.33
C ASN A 148 9.20 -7.91 7.41
N ASP A 149 8.99 -9.22 7.21
CA ASP A 149 9.79 -10.05 6.30
C ASP A 149 9.66 -9.50 4.87
N LEU A 150 8.43 -9.14 4.44
CA LEU A 150 8.17 -8.54 3.13
C LEU A 150 8.95 -7.23 2.90
N LEU A 151 8.94 -6.32 3.87
CA LEU A 151 9.69 -5.07 3.77
C LEU A 151 11.21 -5.33 3.64
N ARG A 152 11.75 -6.26 4.42
CA ARG A 152 13.17 -6.66 4.34
C ARG A 152 13.51 -7.23 2.97
N GLU A 153 12.74 -8.17 2.46
CA GLU A 153 12.93 -8.79 1.15
C GLU A 153 12.87 -7.76 0.02
N MET A 154 11.98 -6.75 0.12
CA MET A 154 11.91 -5.65 -0.86
C MET A 154 13.14 -4.75 -0.83
N ILE A 155 13.75 -4.54 0.33
CA ILE A 155 15.02 -3.80 0.45
C ILE A 155 16.16 -4.65 -0.11
N GLU A 156 16.27 -5.91 0.26
CA GLU A 156 17.31 -6.84 -0.23
C GLU A 156 17.27 -7.03 -1.74
N SER A 157 16.06 -7.05 -2.33
CA SER A 157 15.90 -7.16 -3.80
C SER A 157 16.17 -5.85 -4.55
N GLY A 158 16.33 -4.71 -3.81
CA GLY A 158 16.56 -3.38 -4.39
C GLY A 158 15.32 -2.73 -5.00
N VAL A 159 14.12 -3.26 -4.73
CA VAL A 159 12.84 -2.64 -5.11
C VAL A 159 12.56 -1.42 -4.23
N ILE A 160 12.87 -1.53 -2.93
CA ILE A 160 12.92 -0.40 -1.99
C ILE A 160 14.39 -0.08 -1.73
N LYS A 161 14.75 1.19 -1.87
CA LYS A 161 16.14 1.66 -1.76
C LYS A 161 16.29 2.55 -0.54
N TYR A 162 16.89 2.01 0.52
CA TYR A 162 17.19 2.76 1.74
C TYR A 162 18.63 3.27 1.80
N GLY A 163 19.44 2.93 0.78
CA GLY A 163 20.83 3.33 0.68
C GLY A 163 21.81 2.30 1.20
N LYS A 164 23.03 2.32 0.67
CA LYS A 164 24.06 1.30 0.93
C LYS A 164 24.43 1.15 2.40
N GLU A 165 24.52 2.26 3.14
CA GLU A 165 24.89 2.23 4.56
C GLU A 165 23.84 1.49 5.40
N PHE A 166 22.55 1.67 5.06
CA PHE A 166 21.46 0.94 5.70
C PHE A 166 21.46 -0.54 5.30
N GLU A 167 21.65 -0.85 4.02
CA GLU A 167 21.71 -2.22 3.51
C GLU A 167 22.85 -3.02 4.16
N GLU A 168 24.05 -2.45 4.27
CA GLU A 168 25.18 -3.05 4.97
C GLU A 168 24.93 -3.29 6.48
N ASP A 169 24.19 -2.40 7.12
CA ASP A 169 23.78 -2.56 8.51
C ASP A 169 22.77 -3.70 8.66
N MET A 170 21.80 -3.76 7.75
CA MET A 170 20.77 -4.78 7.74
C MET A 170 21.36 -6.18 7.48
N GLU A 171 22.35 -6.33 6.59
CA GLU A 171 23.08 -7.59 6.37
C GLU A 171 23.80 -8.10 7.64
N LYS A 172 24.25 -7.17 8.48
CA LYS A 172 24.88 -7.49 9.79
C LYS A 172 23.85 -7.75 10.88
N GLY A 173 22.54 -7.72 10.55
CA GLY A 173 21.44 -7.92 11.49
C GLY A 173 21.03 -6.66 12.25
N GLY A 174 21.52 -5.48 11.86
CA GLY A 174 21.12 -4.19 12.39
C GLY A 174 19.80 -3.68 11.77
N TRP A 175 19.29 -2.59 12.29
CA TRP A 175 18.14 -1.84 11.76
C TRP A 175 18.24 -0.38 12.19
N ASP A 176 19.26 0.31 11.69
CA ASP A 176 19.54 1.69 12.07
C ASP A 176 18.96 2.68 11.05
N LEU A 177 17.76 3.18 11.33
CA LEU A 177 17.03 4.11 10.48
C LEU A 177 17.74 5.46 10.27
N THR A 178 18.75 5.79 11.06
CA THR A 178 19.54 7.03 10.86
C THR A 178 20.44 6.96 9.62
N LYS A 179 20.67 5.75 9.10
CA LYS A 179 21.50 5.49 7.92
C LYS A 179 20.70 5.51 6.62
N VAL A 180 19.37 5.71 6.68
CA VAL A 180 18.52 5.76 5.49
C VAL A 180 18.80 7.03 4.68
N ASP A 181 19.11 6.86 3.39
CA ASP A 181 19.31 7.96 2.45
C ASP A 181 17.98 8.31 1.75
N SER A 182 17.39 9.44 2.17
CA SER A 182 16.15 9.94 1.60
C SER A 182 16.23 10.25 0.09
N LYS A 183 17.42 10.49 -0.46
CA LYS A 183 17.60 10.75 -1.89
C LYS A 183 17.57 9.45 -2.71
N GLU A 184 18.13 8.39 -2.17
CA GLU A 184 18.04 7.08 -2.81
C GLU A 184 16.64 6.49 -2.68
N MET A 185 15.94 6.76 -1.58
CA MET A 185 14.59 6.26 -1.33
C MET A 185 13.57 6.72 -2.38
N ILE A 186 13.70 7.92 -2.95
CA ILE A 186 12.84 8.42 -4.04
C ILE A 186 12.92 7.52 -5.30
N ASN A 187 14.02 6.80 -5.47
CA ASN A 187 14.20 5.85 -6.57
C ASN A 187 13.61 4.46 -6.28
N SER A 188 12.90 4.30 -5.16
CA SER A 188 12.19 3.07 -4.85
C SER A 188 11.00 2.88 -5.78
N GLN A 189 10.68 1.62 -6.08
CA GLN A 189 9.62 1.23 -7.00
C GLN A 189 8.45 0.52 -6.29
N ALA A 190 8.41 0.60 -4.97
CA ALA A 190 7.30 0.08 -4.19
C ALA A 190 6.90 1.04 -3.06
N THR A 191 5.61 0.98 -2.70
CA THR A 191 5.01 1.63 -1.53
C THR A 191 4.14 0.61 -0.81
N LEU A 192 4.21 0.57 0.51
CA LEU A 192 3.50 -0.39 1.34
C LEU A 192 2.42 0.28 2.18
N VAL A 193 1.26 -0.35 2.30
CA VAL A 193 0.20 0.08 3.22
C VAL A 193 -0.22 -1.13 4.05
N PHE A 194 -0.09 -1.05 5.36
CA PHE A 194 -0.41 -2.18 6.23
C PHE A 194 -1.64 -1.92 7.08
N GLY A 195 -2.55 -2.92 7.07
CA GLY A 195 -3.63 -3.09 8.03
C GLY A 195 -3.56 -4.50 8.58
N GLN A 196 -2.58 -4.75 9.44
CA GLN A 196 -2.20 -6.06 9.95
C GLN A 196 -3.25 -6.64 10.92
N MET A 197 -3.07 -7.92 11.32
CA MET A 197 -4.00 -8.62 12.20
C MET A 197 -4.22 -7.94 13.56
N ASN A 198 -3.22 -7.23 14.07
CA ASN A 198 -3.26 -6.49 15.33
C ASN A 198 -4.00 -5.14 15.23
N GLU A 199 -4.28 -4.69 14.01
CA GLU A 199 -5.03 -3.47 13.78
C GLU A 199 -6.51 -3.63 14.07
N SER A 200 -7.19 -2.50 14.33
CA SER A 200 -8.64 -2.50 14.55
C SER A 200 -9.40 -3.01 13.32
N PRO A 201 -10.60 -3.60 13.49
CA PRO A 201 -11.42 -4.04 12.35
C PRO A 201 -11.72 -2.91 11.35
N GLY A 202 -11.86 -1.66 11.83
CA GLY A 202 -12.06 -0.50 10.97
C GLY A 202 -10.87 -0.24 10.07
N ALA A 203 -9.65 -0.27 10.61
CA ALA A 203 -8.42 -0.13 9.85
C ALA A 203 -8.31 -1.21 8.76
N ARG A 204 -8.48 -2.48 9.14
CA ARG A 204 -8.40 -3.60 8.18
C ARG A 204 -9.45 -3.51 7.07
N ALA A 205 -10.63 -2.96 7.35
CA ALA A 205 -11.68 -2.77 6.35
C ALA A 205 -11.38 -1.62 5.35
N ARG A 206 -10.43 -0.75 5.65
CA ARG A 206 -10.12 0.43 4.83
C ARG A 206 -8.75 0.39 4.15
N VAL A 207 -7.84 -0.45 4.61
CA VAL A 207 -6.46 -0.49 4.11
C VAL A 207 -6.39 -0.71 2.59
N ALA A 208 -7.27 -1.54 2.04
CA ALA A 208 -7.34 -1.76 0.59
C ALA A 208 -7.68 -0.46 -0.17
N LEU A 209 -8.60 0.36 0.36
CA LEU A 209 -8.92 1.66 -0.23
C LEU A 209 -7.74 2.63 -0.14
N SER A 210 -7.02 2.63 0.98
CA SER A 210 -5.81 3.44 1.16
C SER A 210 -4.72 3.05 0.15
N GLY A 211 -4.47 1.75 -0.03
CA GLY A 211 -3.54 1.24 -1.04
C GLY A 211 -3.97 1.59 -2.46
N LEU A 212 -5.26 1.42 -2.78
CA LEU A 212 -5.80 1.77 -4.09
C LEU A 212 -5.63 3.27 -4.39
N THR A 213 -5.83 4.14 -3.41
CA THR A 213 -5.65 5.59 -3.58
C THR A 213 -4.22 5.94 -3.95
N LEU A 214 -3.21 5.29 -3.34
CA LEU A 214 -1.80 5.47 -3.69
C LEU A 214 -1.49 4.93 -5.09
N ALA A 215 -2.08 3.78 -5.45
CA ALA A 215 -1.92 3.20 -6.78
C ALA A 215 -2.52 4.11 -7.86
N GLU A 216 -3.73 4.62 -7.67
CA GLU A 216 -4.37 5.57 -8.59
C GLU A 216 -3.56 6.86 -8.78
N TYR A 217 -2.97 7.39 -7.71
CA TYR A 217 -2.07 8.53 -7.82
C TYR A 217 -0.86 8.20 -8.70
N SER A 218 -0.22 7.06 -8.47
CA SER A 218 0.95 6.62 -9.24
C SER A 218 0.63 6.44 -10.72
N VAL A 219 -0.53 5.88 -11.06
CA VAL A 219 -1.02 5.74 -12.44
C VAL A 219 -1.29 7.10 -13.08
N SER A 220 -1.94 8.01 -12.38
CA SER A 220 -2.26 9.35 -12.90
C SER A 220 -1.01 10.17 -13.19
N TYR A 221 0.02 10.04 -12.35
CA TYR A 221 1.29 10.74 -12.49
C TYR A 221 2.12 10.22 -13.67
N THR A 222 2.09 8.92 -13.95
CA THR A 222 2.88 8.28 -15.02
C THR A 222 2.16 8.26 -16.37
N HIS A 223 0.96 8.81 -16.49
CA HIS A 223 0.10 8.71 -17.67
C HIS A 223 -0.25 7.28 -18.11
N LEU A 224 -0.06 6.30 -17.24
CA LEU A 224 -0.49 4.93 -17.45
C LEU A 224 -1.94 4.77 -17.02
N ARG A 225 -2.83 4.48 -17.97
CA ARG A 225 -4.25 4.17 -17.72
C ARG A 225 -4.39 2.67 -17.39
N ALA A 226 -3.76 2.22 -16.35
CA ALA A 226 -3.89 0.83 -15.93
C ALA A 226 -4.26 0.76 -14.44
N HIS A 227 -5.37 0.11 -14.13
CA HIS A 227 -5.73 -0.24 -12.77
C HIS A 227 -5.21 -1.64 -12.48
N GLU A 228 -4.01 -1.75 -11.97
CA GLU A 228 -3.45 -3.01 -11.49
C GLU A 228 -3.54 -3.02 -9.96
N THR A 229 -4.50 -3.76 -9.44
CA THR A 229 -4.57 -4.08 -8.02
C THR A 229 -4.38 -5.57 -7.85
N VAL A 230 -3.37 -5.97 -7.14
CA VAL A 230 -3.24 -7.32 -6.59
C VAL A 230 -3.88 -7.27 -5.20
N LEU A 231 -5.04 -7.89 -5.06
CA LEU A 231 -5.73 -8.03 -3.77
C LEU A 231 -5.58 -9.47 -3.31
N ASP A 232 -5.10 -9.67 -2.09
CA ASP A 232 -5.12 -10.95 -1.38
C ASP A 232 -6.50 -11.21 -0.76
#